data_6418516e782d26a8e15617a81dcc6a52
#
_entry.id   6418516e782d26a8e15617a81dcc6a52
#
_cell.length_a   1.000
_cell.length_b   1.000
_cell.length_c   1.000
_cell.angle_alpha   90.00
_cell.angle_beta   90.00
_cell.angle_gamma   90.00
#
_symmetry.space_group_name_H-M   'P 1'
#
loop_
_entity.id
_entity.type
_entity.pdbx_description
1 polymer ?
#
loop_
_entity_poly.entity_id
_entity_poly.type
_entity_poly.pdbx_seq_one_letter_code
_entity_poly.pdbx_strand_id
1 'polypeptide(L)'
;MTTTPPDSAGTNPAPTPDLQPLGPDDFDALDRALDAMREHDEEIPQWEFCEGFLAALVCTRRVIEPAEYWPVLLGDGFVPAQQMEFVWHWKRRWREIEVGLDADVETLEDERSWQPEVLDTRGAVAALPPEERAEMEGEALPSFAQVWALGFMYAVENWPEDWTPPRDKEAAQMLDDALENIVVLTEDDKAKPVLSMYDENGPPSVSQQRLDDFGAAIWAVYDLRQLWKSLGPKVETLRKEATPGRNDPCPCGSGKKYKKCHGAG
;
A
#
# COMPACT_ATOMS: atom_id res chain seq x y z
N MET A 1 -35.92 -49.06 24.29
CA MET A 1 -34.49 -48.64 24.14
C MET A 1 -34.46 -47.64 23.00
N THR A 2 -34.53 -46.38 23.34
CA THR A 2 -34.54 -45.23 22.42
C THR A 2 -33.11 -44.68 22.39
N THR A 3 -32.42 -44.80 21.27
CA THR A 3 -31.08 -44.23 21.04
C THR A 3 -31.25 -42.81 20.51
N THR A 4 -30.83 -41.86 21.33
CA THR A 4 -30.66 -40.43 20.92
C THR A 4 -29.44 -40.31 20.01
N PRO A 5 -29.52 -39.59 18.88
CA PRO A 5 -28.34 -39.31 18.07
C PRO A 5 -27.46 -38.24 18.76
N PRO A 6 -26.14 -38.25 18.51
CA PRO A 6 -25.24 -37.30 19.13
C PRO A 6 -25.45 -35.89 18.55
N ASP A 7 -25.38 -34.90 19.43
CA ASP A 7 -25.38 -33.49 19.18
C ASP A 7 -24.31 -33.11 18.11
N SER A 8 -24.79 -32.46 17.08
CA SER A 8 -23.89 -31.79 16.10
C SER A 8 -23.22 -30.62 16.80
N ALA A 9 -21.91 -30.76 17.02
CA ALA A 9 -21.05 -29.66 17.45
C ALA A 9 -21.21 -28.48 16.50
N GLY A 10 -21.85 -27.44 16.97
CA GLY A 10 -21.94 -26.18 16.27
C GLY A 10 -20.52 -25.60 16.09
N THR A 11 -20.05 -25.58 14.87
CA THR A 11 -18.92 -24.76 14.47
C THR A 11 -19.31 -23.31 14.72
N ASN A 12 -18.76 -22.70 15.77
CA ASN A 12 -18.80 -21.27 15.93
C ASN A 12 -18.24 -20.63 14.65
N PRO A 13 -18.97 -19.72 13.97
CA PRO A 13 -18.37 -18.98 12.87
C PRO A 13 -17.18 -18.22 13.42
N ALA A 14 -16.08 -18.22 12.67
CA ALA A 14 -14.93 -17.40 12.98
C ALA A 14 -15.39 -15.95 13.21
N PRO A 15 -14.85 -15.23 14.21
CA PRO A 15 -15.26 -13.85 14.48
C PRO A 15 -15.08 -13.06 13.19
N THR A 16 -16.15 -12.43 12.72
CA THR A 16 -16.11 -11.45 11.63
C THR A 16 -15.12 -10.37 12.05
N PRO A 17 -14.17 -9.97 11.19
CA PRO A 17 -13.27 -8.87 11.49
C PRO A 17 -14.10 -7.67 11.92
N ASP A 18 -13.71 -7.04 13.01
CA ASP A 18 -14.32 -5.80 13.44
C ASP A 18 -14.19 -4.79 12.29
N LEU A 19 -15.32 -4.29 11.79
CA LEU A 19 -15.39 -3.37 10.65
C LEU A 19 -15.35 -1.91 11.11
N GLN A 20 -15.14 -1.66 12.42
CA GLN A 20 -15.00 -0.30 12.91
C GLN A 20 -13.68 0.29 12.44
N PRO A 21 -13.67 1.57 12.02
CA PRO A 21 -12.43 2.30 11.72
C PRO A 21 -11.45 2.24 12.89
N LEU A 22 -10.15 2.32 12.59
CA LEU A 22 -9.14 2.44 13.64
C LEU A 22 -9.27 3.78 14.35
N GLY A 23 -9.19 3.71 15.68
CA GLY A 23 -9.11 4.91 16.53
C GLY A 23 -7.67 5.20 16.97
N PRO A 24 -7.44 6.30 17.69
CA PRO A 24 -6.10 6.67 18.17
C PRO A 24 -5.40 5.55 18.95
N ASP A 25 -6.09 4.86 19.85
CA ASP A 25 -5.52 3.76 20.63
C ASP A 25 -5.04 2.57 19.75
N ASP A 26 -5.71 2.34 18.60
CA ASP A 26 -5.35 1.31 17.63
C ASP A 26 -4.05 1.70 16.89
N PHE A 27 -3.91 2.98 16.51
CA PHE A 27 -2.67 3.51 15.90
C PHE A 27 -1.51 3.48 16.89
N ASP A 28 -1.73 3.87 18.15
CA ASP A 28 -0.74 3.74 19.22
C ASP A 28 -0.29 2.26 19.40
N ALA A 29 -1.19 1.31 19.21
CA ALA A 29 -0.85 -0.11 19.29
C ALA A 29 0.00 -0.57 18.10
N LEU A 30 -0.29 -0.05 16.90
CA LEU A 30 0.52 -0.30 15.69
C LEU A 30 1.93 0.26 15.85
N ASP A 31 2.08 1.52 16.30
CA ASP A 31 3.38 2.14 16.52
C ASP A 31 4.20 1.38 17.57
N ARG A 32 3.60 1.04 18.72
CA ARG A 32 4.26 0.23 19.75
C ARG A 32 4.73 -1.14 19.23
N ALA A 33 3.94 -1.77 18.36
CA ALA A 33 4.34 -3.05 17.78
C ALA A 33 5.53 -2.89 16.82
N LEU A 34 5.55 -1.83 16.01
CA LEU A 34 6.67 -1.52 15.11
C LEU A 34 7.92 -1.13 15.91
N ASP A 35 7.78 -0.35 16.98
CA ASP A 35 8.88 0.02 17.87
C ASP A 35 9.53 -1.21 18.51
N ALA A 36 8.72 -2.14 19.01
CA ALA A 36 9.21 -3.40 19.58
C ALA A 36 9.94 -4.27 18.53
N MET A 37 9.50 -4.26 17.28
CA MET A 37 10.21 -4.94 16.19
C MET A 37 11.52 -4.21 15.86
N ARG A 38 11.53 -2.87 15.89
CA ARG A 38 12.69 -2.01 15.61
C ARG A 38 13.83 -2.17 16.62
N GLU A 39 13.53 -2.60 17.85
CA GLU A 39 14.56 -3.00 18.83
C GLU A 39 15.47 -4.13 18.34
N HIS A 40 15.00 -4.94 17.39
CA HIS A 40 15.72 -6.11 16.85
C HIS A 40 16.18 -5.91 15.41
N ASP A 41 15.53 -5.01 14.67
CA ASP A 41 15.82 -4.71 13.27
C ASP A 41 15.53 -3.23 13.03
N GLU A 42 16.57 -2.41 12.95
CA GLU A 42 16.48 -0.96 12.79
C GLU A 42 15.85 -0.54 11.44
N GLU A 43 15.75 -1.47 10.46
CA GLU A 43 15.14 -1.21 9.16
C GLU A 43 13.60 -1.27 9.19
N ILE A 44 12.99 -1.72 10.29
CA ILE A 44 11.53 -1.73 10.44
C ILE A 44 10.98 -0.30 10.34
N PRO A 45 10.09 -0.02 9.39
CA PRO A 45 9.58 1.32 9.16
C PRO A 45 8.61 1.77 10.26
N GLN A 46 8.36 3.07 10.34
CA GLN A 46 7.28 3.64 11.17
C GLN A 46 5.92 3.48 10.50
N TRP A 47 4.82 3.69 11.26
CA TRP A 47 3.47 3.44 10.75
C TRP A 47 3.13 4.28 9.52
N GLU A 48 3.49 5.55 9.47
CA GLU A 48 3.22 6.41 8.30
C GLU A 48 3.76 5.82 6.99
N PHE A 49 4.96 5.21 7.02
CA PHE A 49 5.49 4.49 5.86
C PHE A 49 4.65 3.25 5.54
N CYS A 50 4.26 2.48 6.56
CA CYS A 50 3.40 1.32 6.41
C CYS A 50 2.03 1.69 5.83
N GLU A 51 1.47 2.83 6.21
CA GLU A 51 0.21 3.36 5.69
C GLU A 51 0.28 3.66 4.20
N GLY A 52 1.35 4.33 3.74
CA GLY A 52 1.59 4.57 2.32
C GLY A 52 1.77 3.28 1.53
N PHE A 53 2.58 2.38 2.04
CA PHE A 53 2.78 1.06 1.44
C PHE A 53 1.46 0.27 1.32
N LEU A 54 0.65 0.28 2.37
CA LEU A 54 -0.66 -0.37 2.39
C LEU A 54 -1.62 0.23 1.36
N ALA A 55 -1.66 1.57 1.25
CA ALA A 55 -2.47 2.25 0.25
C ALA A 55 -2.11 1.84 -1.18
N ALA A 56 -0.81 1.72 -1.47
CA ALA A 56 -0.34 1.22 -2.77
C ALA A 56 -0.78 -0.23 -3.03
N LEU A 57 -0.66 -1.12 -2.03
CA LEU A 57 -1.12 -2.51 -2.18
C LEU A 57 -2.62 -2.60 -2.48
N VAL A 58 -3.44 -1.78 -1.83
CA VAL A 58 -4.88 -1.71 -2.08
C VAL A 58 -5.20 -1.25 -3.50
N CYS A 59 -4.32 -0.46 -4.10
CA CYS A 59 -4.47 0.06 -5.46
C CYS A 59 -3.88 -0.86 -6.54
N THR A 60 -3.25 -2.00 -6.22
CA THR A 60 -2.70 -2.89 -7.25
C THR A 60 -3.79 -3.62 -8.02
N ARG A 61 -3.51 -3.91 -9.31
CA ARG A 61 -4.44 -4.61 -10.19
C ARG A 61 -4.65 -6.08 -9.82
N ARG A 62 -3.64 -6.72 -9.26
CA ARG A 62 -3.75 -8.05 -8.65
C ARG A 62 -3.64 -7.92 -7.14
N VAL A 63 -4.16 -8.88 -6.43
CA VAL A 63 -3.91 -8.97 -4.98
C VAL A 63 -2.46 -9.44 -4.78
N ILE A 64 -1.66 -8.63 -4.08
CA ILE A 64 -0.33 -9.03 -3.60
C ILE A 64 -0.54 -9.73 -2.26
N GLU A 65 -0.15 -10.98 -2.20
CA GLU A 65 -0.44 -11.83 -1.03
C GLU A 65 0.45 -11.49 0.17
N PRO A 66 -0.02 -11.72 1.41
CA PRO A 66 0.77 -11.47 2.62
C PRO A 66 2.15 -12.14 2.62
N ALA A 67 2.26 -13.32 2.01
CA ALA A 67 3.53 -14.02 1.89
C ALA A 67 4.53 -13.31 0.95
N GLU A 68 4.06 -12.43 0.07
CA GLU A 68 4.90 -11.62 -0.81
C GLU A 68 5.30 -10.31 -0.12
N TYR A 69 4.37 -9.60 0.52
CA TYR A 69 4.65 -8.26 1.01
C TYR A 69 5.22 -8.18 2.44
N TRP A 70 4.95 -9.15 3.31
CA TRP A 70 5.53 -9.10 4.66
C TRP A 70 7.06 -9.11 4.66
N PRO A 71 7.74 -9.98 3.91
CA PRO A 71 9.21 -9.97 3.85
C PRO A 71 9.78 -8.66 3.30
N VAL A 72 9.06 -8.03 2.37
CA VAL A 72 9.46 -6.75 1.75
C VAL A 72 9.33 -5.60 2.75
N LEU A 73 8.23 -5.55 3.51
CA LEU A 73 7.94 -4.45 4.42
C LEU A 73 8.64 -4.60 5.78
N LEU A 74 8.66 -5.80 6.34
CA LEU A 74 9.06 -6.08 7.72
C LEU A 74 10.23 -7.10 7.82
N GLY A 75 10.88 -7.37 6.68
CA GLY A 75 12.01 -8.30 6.62
C GLY A 75 11.63 -9.78 6.71
N ASP A 76 12.58 -10.65 6.36
CA ASP A 76 12.40 -12.11 6.34
C ASP A 76 12.13 -12.70 7.74
N GLY A 77 12.45 -11.95 8.80
CA GLY A 77 12.27 -12.37 10.20
C GLY A 77 10.85 -12.19 10.72
N PHE A 78 9.97 -11.51 9.98
CA PHE A 78 8.60 -11.25 10.42
C PHE A 78 7.75 -12.53 10.41
N VAL A 79 7.20 -12.88 11.58
CA VAL A 79 6.33 -14.06 11.76
C VAL A 79 4.92 -13.60 12.15
N PRO A 80 3.96 -13.57 11.23
CA PRO A 80 2.61 -13.08 11.50
C PRO A 80 1.91 -13.70 12.72
N ALA A 81 2.18 -15.00 12.98
CA ALA A 81 1.61 -15.72 14.12
C ALA A 81 2.11 -15.21 15.49
N GLN A 82 3.25 -14.51 15.53
CA GLN A 82 3.81 -13.91 16.74
C GLN A 82 3.36 -12.45 16.92
N GLN A 83 2.80 -11.83 15.88
CA GLN A 83 2.38 -10.44 15.82
C GLN A 83 0.88 -10.34 15.50
N MET A 84 0.06 -11.15 16.17
CA MET A 84 -1.37 -11.30 15.86
C MET A 84 -2.16 -9.99 15.97
N GLU A 85 -1.85 -9.15 16.96
CA GLU A 85 -2.50 -7.86 17.18
C GLU A 85 -2.17 -6.89 16.03
N PHE A 86 -0.90 -6.76 15.66
CA PHE A 86 -0.45 -5.97 14.51
C PHE A 86 -1.14 -6.43 13.21
N VAL A 87 -1.15 -7.73 12.93
CA VAL A 87 -1.79 -8.29 11.74
C VAL A 87 -3.31 -8.04 11.74
N TRP A 88 -3.93 -8.03 12.91
CA TRP A 88 -5.35 -7.75 13.02
C TRP A 88 -5.68 -6.28 12.72
N HIS A 89 -4.93 -5.32 13.28
CA HIS A 89 -5.07 -3.90 12.98
C HIS A 89 -4.76 -3.60 11.51
N TRP A 90 -3.70 -4.22 10.96
CA TRP A 90 -3.37 -4.12 9.54
C TRP A 90 -4.55 -4.51 8.63
N LYS A 91 -5.23 -5.62 8.92
CA LYS A 91 -6.38 -6.08 8.15
C LYS A 91 -7.59 -5.15 8.29
N ARG A 92 -7.81 -4.58 9.46
CA ARG A 92 -8.85 -3.58 9.68
C ARG A 92 -8.55 -2.33 8.85
N ARG A 93 -7.32 -1.84 8.90
CA ARG A 93 -6.91 -0.66 8.12
C ARG A 93 -6.98 -0.92 6.61
N TRP A 94 -6.53 -2.08 6.15
CA TRP A 94 -6.72 -2.50 4.76
C TRP A 94 -8.16 -2.35 4.31
N ARG A 95 -9.08 -2.91 5.10
CA ARG A 95 -10.51 -2.86 4.77
C ARG A 95 -11.07 -1.44 4.81
N GLU A 96 -10.64 -0.63 5.74
CA GLU A 96 -11.02 0.77 5.85
C GLU A 96 -10.60 1.57 4.62
N ILE A 97 -9.34 1.41 4.17
CA ILE A 97 -8.83 2.02 2.95
C ILE A 97 -9.65 1.56 1.73
N GLU A 98 -9.92 0.27 1.60
CA GLU A 98 -10.75 -0.24 0.50
C GLU A 98 -12.14 0.41 0.48
N VAL A 99 -12.80 0.48 1.62
CA VAL A 99 -14.15 1.06 1.73
C VAL A 99 -14.13 2.54 1.41
N GLY A 100 -13.16 3.29 1.91
CA GLY A 100 -13.03 4.71 1.65
C GLY A 100 -12.73 5.02 0.18
N LEU A 101 -11.77 4.29 -0.42
CA LEU A 101 -11.43 4.46 -1.84
C LEU A 101 -12.52 3.96 -2.81
N ASP A 102 -13.43 3.11 -2.34
CA ASP A 102 -14.57 2.63 -3.12
C ASP A 102 -15.82 3.50 -2.92
N ALA A 103 -15.79 4.46 -1.99
CA ALA A 103 -16.87 5.41 -1.78
C ALA A 103 -16.95 6.44 -2.92
N ASP A 104 -18.18 6.75 -3.35
CA ASP A 104 -18.42 7.83 -4.30
C ASP A 104 -18.46 9.15 -3.53
N VAL A 105 -17.33 9.86 -3.53
CA VAL A 105 -17.11 11.13 -2.83
C VAL A 105 -16.76 12.23 -3.84
N GLU A 106 -17.29 13.43 -3.62
CA GLU A 106 -17.02 14.60 -4.46
C GLU A 106 -15.92 15.50 -3.87
N THR A 107 -15.71 15.42 -2.54
CA THR A 107 -14.70 16.22 -1.82
C THR A 107 -14.02 15.37 -0.75
N LEU A 108 -12.82 15.78 -0.35
CA LEU A 108 -12.07 15.08 0.71
C LEU A 108 -12.62 15.37 2.12
N GLU A 109 -13.51 16.35 2.27
CA GLU A 109 -14.23 16.65 3.52
C GLU A 109 -15.45 15.74 3.74
N ASP A 110 -15.82 14.90 2.77
CA ASP A 110 -16.87 13.89 2.97
C ASP A 110 -16.42 12.87 4.03
N GLU A 111 -17.25 12.61 5.03
CA GLU A 111 -16.95 11.67 6.13
C GLU A 111 -16.66 10.23 5.63
N ARG A 112 -17.06 9.89 4.41
CA ARG A 112 -16.79 8.59 3.77
C ARG A 112 -15.45 8.55 3.05
N SER A 113 -14.82 9.72 2.88
CA SER A 113 -13.54 9.85 2.20
C SER A 113 -12.44 9.15 2.99
N TRP A 114 -11.59 8.42 2.29
CA TRP A 114 -10.40 7.89 2.90
C TRP A 114 -9.45 9.02 3.29
N GLN A 115 -9.01 8.95 4.54
CA GLN A 115 -8.00 9.86 5.08
C GLN A 115 -6.78 9.02 5.48
N PRO A 116 -5.60 9.25 4.89
CA PRO A 116 -4.37 8.58 5.32
C PRO A 116 -3.91 9.11 6.68
N GLU A 117 -3.34 8.22 7.49
CA GLU A 117 -2.70 8.60 8.75
C GLU A 117 -1.30 9.12 8.44
N VAL A 118 -1.12 10.42 8.54
CA VAL A 118 0.12 11.14 8.25
C VAL A 118 0.49 12.09 9.40
N LEU A 119 1.78 12.31 9.60
CA LEU A 119 2.31 13.08 10.72
C LEU A 119 2.92 14.40 10.25
N ASP A 120 2.61 15.48 10.96
CA ASP A 120 3.37 16.72 10.87
C ASP A 120 4.50 16.72 11.89
N THR A 121 5.55 15.95 11.60
CA THR A 121 6.72 15.83 12.48
C THR A 121 7.38 17.16 12.76
N ARG A 122 7.46 18.06 11.76
CA ARG A 122 8.03 19.41 11.94
C ARG A 122 7.18 20.27 12.87
N GLY A 123 5.86 20.18 12.76
CA GLY A 123 4.91 20.85 13.64
C GLY A 123 4.99 20.32 15.05
N ALA A 124 5.05 18.99 15.22
CA ALA A 124 5.21 18.37 16.52
C ALA A 124 6.49 18.82 17.22
N VAL A 125 7.64 18.79 16.53
CA VAL A 125 8.93 19.25 17.07
C VAL A 125 8.91 20.75 17.35
N ALA A 126 8.29 21.57 16.49
CA ALA A 126 8.18 23.02 16.71
C ALA A 126 7.32 23.39 17.94
N ALA A 127 6.40 22.51 18.33
CA ALA A 127 5.56 22.66 19.52
C ALA A 127 6.25 22.23 20.82
N LEU A 128 7.38 21.52 20.77
CA LEU A 128 8.13 21.08 21.94
C LEU A 128 8.68 22.27 22.77
N PRO A 129 8.88 22.06 24.07
CA PRO A 129 9.63 23.01 24.92
C PRO A 129 11.01 23.30 24.31
N PRO A 130 11.55 24.53 24.52
CA PRO A 130 12.83 24.93 23.90
C PRO A 130 14.00 24.00 24.24
N GLU A 131 14.00 23.39 25.42
CA GLU A 131 15.05 22.46 25.86
C GLU A 131 15.02 21.16 25.05
N GLU A 132 13.85 20.54 24.90
CA GLU A 132 13.65 19.30 24.12
C GLU A 132 13.86 19.53 22.61
N ARG A 133 13.40 20.69 22.10
CA ARG A 133 13.62 21.07 20.69
C ARG A 133 15.11 21.25 20.37
N ALA A 134 15.91 21.75 21.34
CA ALA A 134 17.35 21.92 21.13
C ALA A 134 18.09 20.57 20.99
N GLU A 135 17.58 19.50 21.55
CA GLU A 135 18.15 18.15 21.41
C GLU A 135 17.98 17.61 19.98
N MET A 136 16.94 18.06 19.26
CA MET A 136 16.65 17.68 17.89
C MET A 136 17.22 18.66 16.84
N GLU A 137 17.99 19.67 17.30
CA GLU A 137 18.58 20.67 16.41
C GLU A 137 19.61 20.03 15.49
N GLY A 138 19.37 20.11 14.18
CA GLY A 138 20.24 19.53 13.15
C GLY A 138 19.78 18.16 12.63
N GLU A 139 18.73 17.59 13.19
CA GLU A 139 18.10 16.41 12.62
C GLU A 139 17.30 16.78 11.37
N ALA A 140 17.39 15.92 10.33
CA ALA A 140 16.60 16.07 9.11
C ALA A 140 15.19 15.55 9.35
N LEU A 141 14.28 16.45 9.74
CA LEU A 141 12.88 16.12 9.96
C LEU A 141 12.14 15.99 8.61
N PRO A 142 11.38 14.91 8.38
CA PRO A 142 10.60 14.75 7.17
C PRO A 142 9.55 15.86 7.02
N SER A 143 9.23 16.19 5.78
CA SER A 143 8.11 17.05 5.44
C SER A 143 6.79 16.33 5.68
N PHE A 144 5.70 17.08 5.88
CA PHE A 144 4.36 16.52 6.01
C PHE A 144 4.05 15.54 4.87
N ALA A 145 3.56 14.35 5.19
CA ALA A 145 3.25 13.24 4.28
C ALA A 145 4.43 12.71 3.42
N GLN A 146 5.68 13.12 3.70
CA GLN A 146 6.84 12.61 2.94
C GLN A 146 7.06 11.11 3.18
N VAL A 147 6.96 10.68 4.41
CA VAL A 147 7.19 9.28 4.79
C VAL A 147 6.10 8.38 4.23
N TRP A 148 4.85 8.84 4.22
CA TRP A 148 3.74 8.17 3.58
C TRP A 148 4.01 7.96 2.07
N ALA A 149 4.41 9.01 1.37
CA ALA A 149 4.72 8.92 -0.06
C ALA A 149 5.89 7.99 -0.37
N LEU A 150 6.93 7.99 0.46
CA LEU A 150 8.04 7.04 0.36
C LEU A 150 7.58 5.60 0.52
N GLY A 151 6.68 5.33 1.48
CA GLY A 151 6.08 4.00 1.66
C GLY A 151 5.25 3.56 0.46
N PHE A 152 4.46 4.46 -0.11
CA PHE A 152 3.69 4.18 -1.32
C PHE A 152 4.61 3.82 -2.49
N MET A 153 5.60 4.67 -2.77
CA MET A 153 6.54 4.45 -3.88
C MET A 153 7.41 3.21 -3.67
N TYR A 154 7.74 2.87 -2.43
CA TYR A 154 8.45 1.63 -2.11
C TYR A 154 7.66 0.40 -2.56
N ALA A 155 6.34 0.37 -2.37
CA ALA A 155 5.51 -0.71 -2.91
C ALA A 155 5.48 -0.71 -4.44
N VAL A 156 5.39 0.46 -5.09
CA VAL A 156 5.44 0.58 -6.55
C VAL A 156 6.73 0.01 -7.12
N GLU A 157 7.86 0.30 -6.51
CA GLU A 157 9.19 -0.15 -6.93
C GLU A 157 9.43 -1.64 -6.73
N ASN A 158 8.82 -2.25 -5.69
CA ASN A 158 8.96 -3.68 -5.42
C ASN A 158 8.12 -4.58 -6.34
N TRP A 159 7.03 -4.05 -6.93
CA TRP A 159 6.19 -4.80 -7.89
C TRP A 159 6.00 -4.03 -9.22
N PRO A 160 7.08 -3.66 -9.93
CA PRO A 160 7.00 -2.81 -11.13
C PRO A 160 6.14 -3.41 -12.24
N GLU A 161 6.01 -4.73 -12.30
CA GLU A 161 5.15 -5.41 -13.28
C GLU A 161 3.66 -5.16 -13.05
N ASP A 162 3.25 -4.86 -11.80
CA ASP A 162 1.86 -4.57 -11.46
C ASP A 162 1.49 -3.11 -11.71
N TRP A 163 2.50 -2.24 -11.88
CA TRP A 163 2.39 -0.83 -12.21
C TRP A 163 2.76 -0.52 -13.67
N THR A 164 2.88 -1.56 -14.51
CA THR A 164 3.18 -1.36 -15.94
C THR A 164 2.03 -0.61 -16.63
N PRO A 165 2.32 0.47 -17.38
CA PRO A 165 1.30 1.25 -18.06
C PRO A 165 0.41 0.40 -18.96
N PRO A 166 -0.90 0.62 -18.95
CA PRO A 166 -1.83 -0.02 -19.86
C PRO A 166 -1.52 0.28 -21.33
N ARG A 167 -2.05 -0.53 -22.25
CA ARG A 167 -1.92 -0.28 -23.69
C ARG A 167 -2.73 0.89 -24.19
N ASP A 168 -3.83 1.19 -23.51
CA ASP A 168 -4.62 2.36 -23.76
C ASP A 168 -3.86 3.61 -23.33
N LYS A 169 -3.78 4.62 -24.20
CA LYS A 169 -2.95 5.80 -23.97
C LYS A 169 -3.52 6.71 -22.89
N GLU A 170 -4.84 6.82 -22.79
CA GLU A 170 -5.49 7.67 -21.79
C GLU A 170 -5.30 7.04 -20.40
N ALA A 171 -5.49 5.73 -20.30
CA ALA A 171 -5.23 4.97 -19.08
C ALA A 171 -3.74 5.00 -18.66
N ALA A 172 -2.81 4.94 -19.62
CA ALA A 172 -1.38 5.07 -19.34
C ALA A 172 -1.02 6.46 -18.81
N GLN A 173 -1.56 7.52 -19.44
CA GLN A 173 -1.35 8.89 -18.99
C GLN A 173 -1.93 9.11 -17.58
N MET A 174 -3.13 8.59 -17.29
CA MET A 174 -3.74 8.67 -15.95
C MET A 174 -2.85 8.00 -14.89
N LEU A 175 -2.24 6.85 -15.21
CA LEU A 175 -1.30 6.19 -14.31
C LEU A 175 -0.07 7.05 -14.04
N ASP A 176 0.53 7.60 -15.10
CA ASP A 176 1.74 8.43 -15.01
C ASP A 176 1.45 9.69 -14.20
N ASP A 177 0.37 10.42 -14.50
CA ASP A 177 -0.04 11.64 -13.79
C ASP A 177 -0.33 11.36 -12.31
N ALA A 178 -1.00 10.25 -12.01
CA ALA A 178 -1.30 9.88 -10.62
C ALA A 178 -0.02 9.53 -9.83
N LEU A 179 0.92 8.81 -10.42
CA LEU A 179 2.21 8.52 -9.77
C LEU A 179 3.06 9.77 -9.59
N GLU A 180 3.06 10.71 -10.56
CA GLU A 180 3.76 12.00 -10.42
C GLU A 180 3.24 12.80 -9.23
N ASN A 181 1.91 12.87 -9.00
CA ASN A 181 1.32 13.55 -7.84
C ASN A 181 1.78 12.94 -6.50
N ILE A 182 2.05 11.64 -6.45
CA ILE A 182 2.56 10.99 -5.23
C ILE A 182 4.06 11.21 -5.09
N VAL A 183 4.83 11.09 -6.19
CA VAL A 183 6.29 11.28 -6.21
C VAL A 183 6.69 12.66 -5.72
N VAL A 184 5.94 13.72 -6.05
CA VAL A 184 6.20 15.10 -5.57
C VAL A 184 6.31 15.14 -4.04
N LEU A 185 5.52 14.35 -3.33
CA LEU A 185 5.56 14.30 -1.87
C LEU A 185 6.79 13.58 -1.32
N THR A 186 7.53 12.81 -2.09
CA THR A 186 8.79 12.19 -1.63
C THR A 186 9.91 13.21 -1.45
N GLU A 187 9.78 14.37 -2.11
CA GLU A 187 10.72 15.47 -2.00
C GLU A 187 10.48 16.34 -0.75
N ASP A 188 11.51 17.06 -0.36
CA ASP A 188 11.45 17.98 0.78
C ASP A 188 10.63 19.23 0.47
N ASP A 189 9.71 19.62 1.35
CA ASP A 189 9.00 20.91 1.29
C ASP A 189 9.96 22.05 1.63
N LYS A 190 10.37 22.80 0.59
CA LYS A 190 11.27 23.96 0.70
C LYS A 190 10.53 25.30 0.66
N ALA A 191 9.21 25.27 0.48
CA ALA A 191 8.40 26.46 0.45
C ALA A 191 8.21 27.04 1.87
N LYS A 192 7.76 28.29 1.95
CA LYS A 192 7.54 28.94 3.23
C LYS A 192 6.34 28.29 3.95
N PRO A 193 6.52 27.79 5.18
CA PRO A 193 5.40 27.30 5.99
C PRO A 193 4.35 28.39 6.26
N VAL A 194 3.07 28.03 6.25
CA VAL A 194 1.94 28.94 6.48
C VAL A 194 0.99 28.47 7.57
N LEU A 195 0.98 27.18 7.89
CA LEU A 195 0.16 26.59 8.94
C LEU A 195 0.84 25.36 9.56
N SER A 196 0.28 24.83 10.65
CA SER A 196 0.67 23.56 11.25
C SER A 196 -0.50 22.59 11.16
N MET A 197 -0.20 21.34 10.81
CA MET A 197 -1.16 20.24 10.84
C MET A 197 -1.17 19.51 12.18
N TYR A 198 -0.16 19.79 13.04
CA TYR A 198 -0.07 19.23 14.38
C TYR A 198 -0.91 20.01 15.41
N ASP A 199 -0.85 21.35 15.36
CA ASP A 199 -1.59 22.24 16.26
C ASP A 199 -2.01 23.49 15.49
N GLU A 200 -3.31 23.75 15.39
CA GLU A 200 -3.88 24.91 14.69
C GLU A 200 -3.31 26.25 15.17
N ASN A 201 -2.92 26.33 16.45
CA ASN A 201 -2.32 27.51 17.06
C ASN A 201 -0.80 27.44 17.14
N GLY A 202 -0.20 26.36 16.66
CA GLY A 202 1.23 26.11 16.70
C GLY A 202 2.03 26.89 15.68
N PRO A 203 3.36 26.87 15.80
CA PRO A 203 4.23 27.46 14.77
C PRO A 203 3.99 26.79 13.40
N PRO A 204 3.96 27.57 12.30
CA PRO A 204 3.78 27.00 10.96
C PRO A 204 4.91 26.04 10.60
N SER A 205 4.55 24.88 10.06
CA SER A 205 5.44 23.77 9.69
C SER A 205 5.23 23.27 8.26
N VAL A 206 4.06 23.53 7.67
CA VAL A 206 3.64 23.06 6.34
C VAL A 206 3.34 24.23 5.42
N SER A 207 3.81 24.15 4.17
CA SER A 207 3.50 25.17 3.14
C SER A 207 2.14 24.94 2.49
N GLN A 208 1.57 25.98 1.90
CA GLN A 208 0.33 25.84 1.11
C GLN A 208 0.52 24.86 -0.06
N GLN A 209 1.66 24.97 -0.76
CA GLN A 209 1.97 24.07 -1.87
C GLN A 209 1.97 22.60 -1.43
N ARG A 210 2.56 22.30 -0.26
CA ARG A 210 2.60 20.94 0.29
C ARG A 210 1.22 20.38 0.58
N LEU A 211 0.30 21.21 1.05
CA LEU A 211 -1.09 20.81 1.28
C LEU A 211 -1.84 20.56 -0.04
N ASP A 212 -1.62 21.40 -1.03
CA ASP A 212 -2.22 21.25 -2.35
C ASP A 212 -1.71 19.97 -3.01
N ASP A 213 -0.40 19.69 -2.92
CA ASP A 213 0.23 18.47 -3.42
C ASP A 213 -0.30 17.23 -2.67
N PHE A 214 -0.50 17.33 -1.35
CA PHE A 214 -1.07 16.23 -0.57
C PHE A 214 -2.52 15.94 -0.97
N GLY A 215 -3.34 16.96 -1.15
CA GLY A 215 -4.70 16.81 -1.66
C GLY A 215 -4.72 16.15 -3.04
N ALA A 216 -3.82 16.56 -3.94
CA ALA A 216 -3.67 15.97 -5.27
C ALA A 216 -3.23 14.50 -5.19
N ALA A 217 -2.31 14.15 -4.27
CA ALA A 217 -1.88 12.77 -4.06
C ALA A 217 -3.00 11.88 -3.52
N ILE A 218 -3.85 12.36 -2.61
CA ILE A 218 -5.02 11.58 -2.16
C ILE A 218 -5.94 11.28 -3.35
N TRP A 219 -6.27 12.28 -4.18
CA TRP A 219 -7.09 12.08 -5.38
C TRP A 219 -6.41 11.11 -6.36
N ALA A 220 -5.09 11.18 -6.51
CA ALA A 220 -4.34 10.25 -7.35
C ALA A 220 -4.53 8.78 -6.89
N VAL A 221 -4.60 8.52 -5.58
CA VAL A 221 -4.88 7.17 -5.06
C VAL A 221 -6.30 6.71 -5.44
N TYR A 222 -7.31 7.60 -5.39
CA TYR A 222 -8.64 7.30 -5.89
C TYR A 222 -8.62 6.96 -7.39
N ASP A 223 -7.92 7.77 -8.19
CA ASP A 223 -7.80 7.56 -9.64
C ASP A 223 -7.12 6.22 -9.96
N LEU A 224 -6.04 5.87 -9.26
CA LEU A 224 -5.37 4.57 -9.37
C LEU A 224 -6.31 3.42 -9.05
N ARG A 225 -7.06 3.53 -7.95
CA ARG A 225 -8.05 2.51 -7.56
C ARG A 225 -9.11 2.31 -8.64
N GLN A 226 -9.67 3.39 -9.17
CA GLN A 226 -10.68 3.36 -10.23
C GLN A 226 -10.11 2.86 -11.56
N LEU A 227 -8.90 3.29 -11.92
CA LEU A 227 -8.20 2.83 -13.12
C LEU A 227 -8.09 1.30 -13.14
N TRP A 228 -7.52 0.72 -12.08
CA TRP A 228 -7.32 -0.73 -12.01
C TRP A 228 -8.64 -1.51 -11.96
N LYS A 229 -9.65 -1.00 -11.27
CA LYS A 229 -10.99 -1.57 -11.28
C LYS A 229 -11.62 -1.57 -12.68
N SER A 230 -11.47 -0.47 -13.43
CA SER A 230 -12.02 -0.34 -14.78
C SER A 230 -11.39 -1.31 -15.77
N LEU A 231 -10.11 -1.61 -15.62
CA LEU A 231 -9.36 -2.53 -16.46
C LEU A 231 -9.59 -4.02 -16.09
N GLY A 232 -10.17 -4.26 -14.91
CA GLY A 232 -10.39 -5.61 -14.37
C GLY A 232 -9.09 -6.38 -14.10
N PRO A 233 -9.18 -7.67 -13.70
CA PRO A 233 -8.03 -8.48 -13.35
C PRO A 233 -7.02 -8.60 -14.50
N LYS A 234 -5.72 -8.63 -14.17
CA LYS A 234 -4.65 -8.84 -15.16
C LYS A 234 -4.80 -10.24 -15.76
N VAL A 235 -5.15 -10.31 -17.04
CA VAL A 235 -5.23 -11.57 -17.76
C VAL A 235 -3.84 -11.94 -18.23
N GLU A 236 -3.23 -12.95 -17.63
CA GLU A 236 -2.02 -13.56 -18.17
C GLU A 236 -2.35 -14.22 -19.49
N THR A 237 -1.74 -13.72 -20.56
CA THR A 237 -1.82 -14.39 -21.86
C THR A 237 -0.98 -15.65 -21.76
N LEU A 238 -1.61 -16.80 -21.52
CA LEU A 238 -0.95 -18.10 -21.70
C LEU A 238 -0.45 -18.16 -23.16
N ARG A 239 0.81 -17.80 -23.37
CA ARG A 239 1.47 -18.10 -24.66
C ARG A 239 1.50 -19.61 -24.77
N LYS A 240 0.63 -20.16 -25.61
CA LYS A 240 0.82 -21.56 -26.08
C LYS A 240 2.27 -21.67 -26.55
N GLU A 241 3.01 -22.62 -25.98
CA GLU A 241 4.33 -22.94 -26.50
C GLU A 241 4.24 -22.99 -28.02
N ALA A 242 5.14 -22.27 -28.69
CA ALA A 242 5.12 -22.16 -30.13
C ALA A 242 5.19 -23.56 -30.70
N THR A 243 4.09 -24.05 -31.29
CA THR A 243 4.08 -25.34 -31.99
C THR A 243 5.13 -25.23 -33.10
N PRO A 244 6.09 -26.14 -33.16
CA PRO A 244 7.14 -26.08 -34.16
C PRO A 244 6.55 -25.93 -35.58
N GLY A 245 7.09 -25.02 -36.36
CA GLY A 245 6.68 -24.82 -37.72
C GLY A 245 6.91 -26.11 -38.55
N ARG A 246 6.11 -26.30 -39.60
CA ARG A 246 6.20 -27.53 -40.44
C ARG A 246 7.61 -27.88 -40.87
N ASN A 247 8.50 -26.88 -41.04
CA ASN A 247 9.86 -27.06 -41.52
C ASN A 247 10.92 -27.03 -40.40
N ASP A 248 10.55 -26.74 -39.16
CA ASP A 248 11.49 -26.70 -38.04
C ASP A 248 12.00 -28.10 -37.66
N PRO A 249 13.17 -28.20 -37.02
CA PRO A 249 13.63 -29.48 -36.48
C PRO A 249 12.59 -30.04 -35.48
N CYS A 250 12.35 -31.33 -35.55
CA CYS A 250 11.41 -31.95 -34.63
C CYS A 250 11.98 -31.96 -33.21
N PRO A 251 11.23 -31.50 -32.17
CA PRO A 251 11.72 -31.43 -30.79
C PRO A 251 12.04 -32.80 -30.17
N CYS A 252 11.66 -33.90 -30.82
CA CYS A 252 12.01 -35.26 -30.38
C CYS A 252 13.49 -35.64 -30.58
N GLY A 253 14.34 -34.75 -31.13
CA GLY A 253 15.76 -35.01 -31.36
C GLY A 253 16.09 -35.92 -32.55
N SER A 254 15.10 -36.31 -33.38
CA SER A 254 15.30 -37.22 -34.52
C SER A 254 16.07 -36.60 -35.70
N GLY A 255 16.37 -35.30 -35.68
CA GLY A 255 16.98 -34.56 -36.79
C GLY A 255 16.07 -34.36 -38.00
N LYS A 256 14.85 -34.87 -38.00
CA LYS A 256 13.87 -34.73 -39.08
C LYS A 256 13.06 -33.44 -38.91
N LYS A 257 12.59 -32.87 -40.05
CA LYS A 257 11.63 -31.76 -40.00
C LYS A 257 10.34 -32.20 -39.35
N TYR A 258 9.71 -31.30 -38.55
CA TYR A 258 8.48 -31.58 -37.80
C TYR A 258 7.41 -32.23 -38.66
N LYS A 259 7.14 -31.72 -39.87
CA LYS A 259 6.19 -32.28 -40.82
C LYS A 259 6.48 -33.72 -41.30
N LYS A 260 7.71 -34.21 -41.12
CA LYS A 260 8.14 -35.56 -41.49
C LYS A 260 8.32 -36.48 -40.29
N CYS A 261 7.92 -36.01 -39.10
CA CYS A 261 8.02 -36.73 -37.85
C CYS A 261 6.70 -36.67 -37.08
N HIS A 262 6.55 -35.76 -36.11
CA HIS A 262 5.35 -35.66 -35.31
C HIS A 262 4.25 -34.75 -35.92
N GLY A 263 4.53 -34.02 -36.98
CA GLY A 263 3.58 -33.23 -37.75
C GLY A 263 3.09 -33.92 -39.04
N ALA A 264 3.19 -35.23 -39.12
CA ALA A 264 2.82 -36.04 -40.28
C ALA A 264 1.39 -36.60 -40.21
N GLY A 265 0.47 -35.88 -39.48
CA GLY A 265 -0.95 -36.21 -39.44
C GLY A 265 -1.79 -35.34 -40.37
#